data_096dd657dcd2c122c86c17cf6a673afc
#
_entry.id   096dd657dcd2c122c86c17cf6a673afc
#
_cell.length_a   1.000
_cell.length_b   1.000
_cell.length_c   1.000
_cell.angle_alpha   90.00
_cell.angle_beta   90.00
_cell.angle_gamma   90.00
#
_symmetry.space_group_name_H-M   'P 1'
#
loop_
_entity.id
_entity.type
_entity.pdbx_description
1 polymer ?
#
loop_
_entity_poly.entity_id
_entity_poly.type
_entity_poly.pdbx_seq_one_letter_code
_entity_poly.pdbx_strand_id
1 'polypeptide(L)'
;LLVSFDEVETAQAFARPQREKGYINLRQIVDMIDRNELPNCFFLFAGTPALFDSAKGIRSLPPLYDRIGMIADDGFSNPMQTQIVLPKFDVKKLEEVSLRVIDIYTEAYSAVDKPRVSIRFIRTMIDRVTGRFGGRVDVVPRLYLREFVDVLDKCALYDSYNPMEKYAFVAKENDTSLKEEEKAVMEVSW
;
A
#
# COMPACT_ATOMS: atom_id res chain seq x y z
N LEU A 1 6.75 20.28 13.73
CA LEU A 1 5.83 20.14 12.60
C LEU A 1 6.15 18.87 11.81
N LEU A 2 5.14 18.03 11.57
CA LEU A 2 5.25 16.91 10.63
C LEU A 2 4.55 17.29 9.32
N VAL A 3 5.26 17.17 8.20
CA VAL A 3 4.71 17.40 6.87
C VAL A 3 4.85 16.11 6.07
N SER A 4 3.73 15.55 5.61
CA SER A 4 3.70 14.33 4.83
C SER A 4 3.26 14.62 3.39
N PHE A 5 4.01 14.10 2.43
CA PHE A 5 3.69 14.08 1.01
C PHE A 5 3.46 12.65 0.59
N ASP A 6 2.29 12.35 0.08
CA ASP A 6 1.94 11.03 -0.44
C ASP A 6 1.91 11.03 -1.96
N GLU A 7 2.10 9.85 -2.56
CA GLU A 7 2.08 9.63 -4.00
C GLU A 7 3.03 10.56 -4.78
N VAL A 8 4.26 10.75 -4.27
CA VAL A 8 5.25 11.68 -4.87
C VAL A 8 5.61 11.28 -6.31
N GLU A 9 5.45 10.00 -6.68
CA GLU A 9 5.62 9.51 -8.05
C GLU A 9 4.64 10.12 -9.05
N THR A 10 3.54 10.73 -8.62
CA THR A 10 2.61 11.43 -9.53
C THR A 10 3.29 12.56 -10.30
N ALA A 11 4.39 13.10 -9.78
CA ALA A 11 5.23 14.03 -10.49
C ALA A 11 5.72 13.50 -11.85
N GLN A 12 5.81 12.17 -12.03
CA GLN A 12 6.23 11.54 -13.30
C GLN A 12 5.22 11.68 -14.42
N ALA A 13 3.95 11.94 -14.09
CA ALA A 13 2.90 12.19 -15.08
C ALA A 13 3.00 13.59 -15.72
N PHE A 14 3.72 14.52 -15.07
CA PHE A 14 3.89 15.86 -15.62
C PHE A 14 4.84 15.88 -16.80
N ALA A 15 4.69 16.91 -17.65
CA ALA A 15 5.65 17.21 -18.70
C ALA A 15 7.05 17.44 -18.10
N ARG A 16 8.08 17.15 -18.90
CA ARG A 16 9.48 17.17 -18.42
C ARG A 16 9.86 18.44 -17.64
N PRO A 17 9.54 19.66 -18.11
CA PRO A 17 9.96 20.89 -17.39
C PRO A 17 9.33 21.00 -16.00
N GLN A 18 8.04 20.66 -15.86
CA GLN A 18 7.34 20.70 -14.56
C GLN A 18 7.87 19.64 -13.60
N ARG A 19 8.13 18.43 -14.11
CA ARG A 19 8.72 17.33 -13.33
C ARG A 19 10.11 17.69 -12.82
N GLU A 20 10.98 18.21 -13.68
CA GLU A 20 12.33 18.66 -13.29
C GLU A 20 12.26 19.75 -12.22
N LYS A 21 11.35 20.72 -12.37
CA LYS A 21 11.12 21.76 -11.36
C LYS A 21 10.66 21.17 -10.03
N GLY A 22 9.77 20.19 -10.06
CA GLY A 22 9.32 19.46 -8.86
C GLY A 22 10.48 18.78 -8.12
N TYR A 23 11.34 18.08 -8.83
CA TYR A 23 12.52 17.44 -8.23
C TYR A 23 13.57 18.44 -7.73
N ILE A 24 13.74 19.58 -8.41
CA ILE A 24 14.60 20.67 -7.92
C ILE A 24 14.05 21.22 -6.60
N ASN A 25 12.72 21.44 -6.49
CA ASN A 25 12.10 21.90 -5.26
C ASN A 25 12.27 20.88 -4.12
N LEU A 26 12.09 19.58 -4.42
CA LEU A 26 12.32 18.51 -3.44
C LEU A 26 13.78 18.53 -2.94
N ARG A 27 14.75 18.68 -3.86
CA ARG A 27 16.16 18.82 -3.49
C ARG A 27 16.39 20.03 -2.59
N GLN A 28 15.75 21.17 -2.87
CA GLN A 28 15.88 22.36 -2.03
C GLN A 28 15.38 22.11 -0.61
N ILE A 29 14.25 21.39 -0.44
CA ILE A 29 13.76 21.01 0.89
C ILE A 29 14.81 20.16 1.62
N VAL A 30 15.39 19.15 0.97
CA VAL A 30 16.45 18.32 1.55
C VAL A 30 17.65 19.16 1.95
N ASP A 31 18.11 20.05 1.05
CA ASP A 31 19.24 20.94 1.32
C ASP A 31 18.97 21.92 2.51
N MET A 32 17.73 22.39 2.67
CA MET A 32 17.31 23.25 3.82
C MET A 32 17.30 22.47 5.13
N ILE A 33 16.88 21.19 5.10
CA ILE A 33 16.91 20.32 6.28
C ILE A 33 18.37 20.09 6.71
N ASP A 34 19.24 19.75 5.76
CA ASP A 34 20.68 19.52 6.03
C ASP A 34 21.38 20.75 6.63
N ARG A 35 20.98 21.94 6.24
CA ARG A 35 21.50 23.21 6.77
C ARG A 35 20.83 23.66 8.07
N ASN A 36 19.90 22.88 8.60
CA ASN A 36 19.09 23.24 9.78
C ASN A 36 18.32 24.57 9.63
N GLU A 37 17.90 24.86 8.38
CA GLU A 37 17.08 26.05 8.07
C GLU A 37 15.59 25.82 8.38
N LEU A 38 15.19 24.56 8.61
CA LEU A 38 13.84 24.11 8.99
C LEU A 38 13.83 23.42 10.35
N PRO A 39 14.20 24.12 11.44
CA PRO A 39 14.27 23.51 12.76
C PRO A 39 12.88 23.04 13.23
N ASN A 40 12.83 21.90 13.93
CA ASN A 40 11.61 21.28 14.43
C ASN A 40 10.60 20.85 13.35
N CYS A 41 11.05 20.68 12.09
CA CYS A 41 10.27 20.14 11.00
C CYS A 41 10.75 18.73 10.67
N PHE A 42 9.80 17.81 10.47
CA PHE A 42 10.05 16.48 9.93
C PHE A 42 9.25 16.32 8.65
N PHE A 43 9.90 15.85 7.59
CA PHE A 43 9.28 15.62 6.30
C PHE A 43 9.24 14.13 5.99
N LEU A 44 8.06 13.64 5.63
CA LEU A 44 7.84 12.27 5.19
C LEU A 44 7.34 12.28 3.74
N PHE A 45 8.06 11.60 2.86
CA PHE A 45 7.67 11.43 1.46
C PHE A 45 7.37 9.95 1.20
N ALA A 46 6.13 9.65 0.82
CA ALA A 46 5.73 8.32 0.42
C ALA A 46 5.62 8.23 -1.11
N GLY A 47 6.08 7.12 -1.65
CA GLY A 47 6.05 6.88 -3.09
C GLY A 47 6.32 5.43 -3.44
N THR A 48 6.07 5.06 -4.68
CA THR A 48 6.36 3.73 -5.21
C THR A 48 7.83 3.59 -5.62
N PRO A 49 8.36 2.37 -5.79
CA PRO A 49 9.72 2.16 -6.31
C PRO A 49 9.99 2.87 -7.64
N ALA A 50 8.96 3.09 -8.45
CA ALA A 50 9.09 3.83 -9.71
C ALA A 50 9.63 5.26 -9.53
N LEU A 51 9.36 5.91 -8.38
CA LEU A 51 9.93 7.22 -8.05
C LEU A 51 11.47 7.17 -8.04
N PHE A 52 12.02 6.08 -7.55
CA PHE A 52 13.48 5.92 -7.38
C PHE A 52 14.14 5.33 -8.63
N ASP A 53 13.54 4.31 -9.23
CA ASP A 53 14.18 3.44 -10.21
C ASP A 53 13.89 3.77 -11.68
N SER A 54 12.78 4.48 -11.96
CA SER A 54 12.42 4.78 -13.35
C SER A 54 13.28 5.91 -13.96
N ALA A 55 13.35 5.92 -15.28
CA ALA A 55 14.02 6.99 -16.04
C ALA A 55 13.38 8.38 -15.84
N LYS A 56 12.10 8.40 -15.44
CA LYS A 56 11.36 9.64 -15.10
C LYS A 56 11.40 9.94 -13.60
N GLY A 57 11.97 9.08 -12.78
CA GLY A 57 12.11 9.24 -11.34
C GLY A 57 13.23 10.21 -10.96
N ILE A 58 13.58 10.18 -9.68
CA ILE A 58 14.61 11.07 -9.11
C ILE A 58 16.02 10.81 -9.67
N ARG A 59 16.27 9.64 -10.28
CA ARG A 59 17.51 9.38 -11.05
C ARG A 59 17.73 10.36 -12.17
N SER A 60 16.66 10.98 -12.70
CA SER A 60 16.78 12.03 -13.70
C SER A 60 17.43 13.33 -13.18
N LEU A 61 17.57 13.47 -11.85
CA LEU A 61 18.25 14.57 -11.19
C LEU A 61 19.33 14.00 -10.24
N PRO A 62 20.57 13.69 -10.73
CA PRO A 62 21.62 13.06 -9.94
C PRO A 62 21.88 13.72 -8.59
N PRO A 63 21.94 15.06 -8.45
CA PRO A 63 22.17 15.67 -7.15
C PRO A 63 21.10 15.40 -6.09
N LEU A 64 19.86 15.08 -6.49
CA LEU A 64 18.81 14.64 -5.57
C LEU A 64 18.99 13.15 -5.24
N TYR A 65 19.23 12.34 -6.28
CA TYR A 65 19.43 10.90 -6.11
C TYR A 65 20.58 10.58 -5.16
N ASP A 66 21.71 11.31 -5.27
CA ASP A 66 22.87 11.12 -4.40
C ASP A 66 22.59 11.41 -2.92
N ARG A 67 21.58 12.27 -2.62
CA ARG A 67 21.20 12.60 -1.24
C ARG A 67 20.21 11.64 -0.62
N ILE A 68 19.25 11.16 -1.41
CA ILE A 68 18.15 10.33 -0.89
C ILE A 68 18.07 8.96 -1.54
N GLY A 69 18.99 8.64 -2.45
CA GLY A 69 19.10 7.30 -3.05
C GLY A 69 19.45 6.25 -2.00
N MET A 70 19.01 5.03 -2.25
CA MET A 70 19.30 3.90 -1.37
C MET A 70 20.80 3.56 -1.42
N ILE A 71 21.43 3.45 -0.26
CA ILE A 71 22.72 2.81 -0.12
C ILE A 71 22.51 1.30 -0.35
N ALA A 72 23.44 0.64 -1.02
CA ALA A 72 23.31 -0.76 -1.45
C ALA A 72 22.65 -1.65 -0.39
N ASP A 73 21.66 -2.42 -0.83
CA ASP A 73 20.98 -3.42 0.00
C ASP A 73 21.91 -4.63 0.15
N ASP A 74 22.46 -4.81 1.34
CA ASP A 74 23.26 -5.97 1.74
C ASP A 74 22.40 -7.08 2.39
N GLY A 75 21.08 -6.96 2.30
CA GLY A 75 20.10 -7.86 2.93
C GLY A 75 19.73 -7.49 4.37
N PHE A 76 20.29 -6.40 4.90
CA PHE A 76 19.95 -5.89 6.24
C PHE A 76 19.19 -4.55 6.11
N SER A 77 17.93 -4.55 6.49
CA SER A 77 17.13 -3.33 6.52
C SER A 77 17.66 -2.37 7.59
N ASN A 78 18.05 -1.15 7.18
CA ASN A 78 18.46 -0.11 8.10
C ASN A 78 17.42 1.01 8.17
N PRO A 79 16.56 1.04 9.22
CA PRO A 79 15.51 2.06 9.36
C PRO A 79 16.05 3.47 9.68
N MET A 80 17.36 3.62 9.90
CA MET A 80 18.02 4.92 10.11
C MET A 80 18.43 5.60 8.79
N GLN A 81 18.21 4.95 7.65
CA GLN A 81 18.48 5.55 6.34
C GLN A 81 17.39 6.55 5.96
N THR A 82 17.71 7.39 4.97
CA THR A 82 16.74 8.34 4.36
C THR A 82 15.60 7.65 3.63
N GLN A 83 15.81 6.41 3.19
CA GLN A 83 14.76 5.57 2.58
C GLN A 83 14.42 4.40 3.48
N ILE A 84 13.11 4.18 3.67
CA ILE A 84 12.55 3.00 4.31
C ILE A 84 11.72 2.26 3.27
N VAL A 85 12.17 1.07 2.87
CA VAL A 85 11.43 0.21 1.96
C VAL A 85 10.43 -0.63 2.75
N LEU A 86 9.15 -0.44 2.47
CA LEU A 86 8.10 -1.26 3.07
C LEU A 86 8.09 -2.64 2.39
N PRO A 87 8.22 -3.73 3.15
CA PRO A 87 8.18 -5.07 2.58
C PRO A 87 6.80 -5.37 2.01
N LYS A 88 6.78 -6.07 0.87
CA LYS A 88 5.53 -6.50 0.24
C LYS A 88 4.69 -7.37 1.17
N PHE A 89 3.37 -7.36 0.92
CA PHE A 89 2.46 -8.24 1.60
C PHE A 89 2.68 -9.69 1.16
N ASP A 90 2.59 -10.59 2.13
CA ASP A 90 2.51 -12.03 1.97
C ASP A 90 1.24 -12.57 2.67
N VAL A 91 0.97 -13.86 2.52
CA VAL A 91 -0.22 -14.50 3.13
C VAL A 91 -0.24 -14.29 4.65
N LYS A 92 0.91 -14.43 5.31
CA LYS A 92 1.03 -14.28 6.76
C LYS A 92 0.66 -12.86 7.21
N LYS A 93 1.17 -11.84 6.52
CA LYS A 93 0.84 -10.44 6.79
C LYS A 93 -0.64 -10.15 6.55
N LEU A 94 -1.26 -10.74 5.53
CA LEU A 94 -2.70 -10.60 5.31
C LEU A 94 -3.50 -11.25 6.44
N GLU A 95 -3.08 -12.42 6.95
CA GLU A 95 -3.71 -13.03 8.14
C GLU A 95 -3.58 -12.12 9.36
N GLU A 96 -2.37 -11.61 9.65
CA GLU A 96 -2.12 -10.73 10.80
C GLU A 96 -2.94 -9.43 10.73
N VAL A 97 -2.99 -8.80 9.56
CA VAL A 97 -3.80 -7.60 9.34
C VAL A 97 -5.29 -7.89 9.48
N SER A 98 -5.77 -9.04 9.01
CA SER A 98 -7.17 -9.44 9.15
C SER A 98 -7.57 -9.55 10.63
N LEU A 99 -6.74 -10.18 11.44
CA LEU A 99 -6.98 -10.28 12.89
C LEU A 99 -7.00 -8.88 13.53
N ARG A 100 -6.08 -8.00 13.13
CA ARG A 100 -6.04 -6.64 13.64
C ARG A 100 -7.27 -5.82 13.21
N VAL A 101 -7.76 -6.02 11.99
CA VAL A 101 -9.00 -5.38 11.51
C VAL A 101 -10.21 -5.86 12.32
N ILE A 102 -10.28 -7.17 12.67
CA ILE A 102 -11.34 -7.69 13.55
C ILE A 102 -11.30 -6.99 14.91
N ASP A 103 -10.12 -6.84 15.52
CA ASP A 103 -9.99 -6.16 16.82
C ASP A 103 -10.49 -4.72 16.73
N ILE A 104 -10.04 -3.96 15.72
CA ILE A 104 -10.46 -2.57 15.50
C ILE A 104 -11.96 -2.49 15.23
N TYR A 105 -12.50 -3.38 14.40
CA TYR A 105 -13.92 -3.43 14.07
C TYR A 105 -14.78 -3.70 15.32
N THR A 106 -14.37 -4.67 16.13
CA THR A 106 -15.06 -5.03 17.37
C THR A 106 -15.03 -3.89 18.40
N GLU A 107 -13.92 -3.16 18.47
CA GLU A 107 -13.80 -1.99 19.36
C GLU A 107 -14.69 -0.82 18.88
N ALA A 108 -14.70 -0.57 17.57
CA ALA A 108 -15.49 0.52 16.97
C ALA A 108 -17.00 0.26 17.01
N TYR A 109 -17.42 -0.98 16.87
CA TYR A 109 -18.82 -1.43 16.83
C TYR A 109 -19.12 -2.36 18.01
N SER A 110 -18.99 -1.84 19.23
CA SER A 110 -19.08 -2.59 20.50
C SER A 110 -20.40 -3.35 20.75
N ALA A 111 -21.43 -3.15 19.92
CA ALA A 111 -22.69 -3.89 19.97
C ALA A 111 -22.66 -5.20 19.14
N VAL A 112 -21.58 -5.49 18.47
CA VAL A 112 -21.45 -6.67 17.62
C VAL A 112 -20.73 -7.78 18.40
N ASP A 113 -21.39 -8.89 18.63
CA ASP A 113 -20.73 -10.12 19.06
C ASP A 113 -19.54 -10.42 18.14
N LYS A 114 -18.45 -10.98 18.71
CA LYS A 114 -17.24 -11.30 17.94
C LYS A 114 -17.61 -11.84 16.56
N PRO A 115 -17.11 -11.21 15.50
CA PRO A 115 -17.51 -11.58 14.15
C PRO A 115 -17.33 -13.09 13.92
N ARG A 116 -18.32 -13.72 13.32
CA ARG A 116 -18.35 -15.16 12.98
C ARG A 116 -17.29 -15.55 11.94
N VAL A 117 -16.14 -14.87 12.01
CA VAL A 117 -15.03 -15.01 11.08
C VAL A 117 -13.92 -15.80 11.74
N SER A 118 -13.76 -17.05 11.32
CA SER A 118 -12.68 -17.91 11.78
C SER A 118 -11.39 -17.70 11.00
N ILE A 119 -10.25 -18.08 11.59
CA ILE A 119 -8.96 -18.09 10.88
C ILE A 119 -9.00 -18.95 9.60
N ARG A 120 -9.79 -20.03 9.60
CA ARG A 120 -10.02 -20.86 8.43
C ARG A 120 -10.70 -20.07 7.30
N PHE A 121 -11.68 -19.24 7.65
CA PHE A 121 -12.33 -18.37 6.66
C PHE A 121 -11.35 -17.34 6.10
N ILE A 122 -10.55 -16.70 6.96
CA ILE A 122 -9.54 -15.73 6.55
C ILE A 122 -8.62 -16.33 5.47
N ARG A 123 -8.07 -17.53 5.74
CA ARG A 123 -7.22 -18.24 4.78
C ARG A 123 -7.93 -18.56 3.47
N THR A 124 -9.15 -19.09 3.57
CA THR A 124 -9.96 -19.38 2.39
C THR A 124 -10.23 -18.13 1.56
N MET A 125 -10.49 -17.01 2.22
CA MET A 125 -10.72 -15.74 1.55
C MET A 125 -9.46 -15.21 0.87
N ILE A 126 -8.30 -15.27 1.54
CA ILE A 126 -7.01 -14.93 0.96
C ILE A 126 -6.76 -15.75 -0.31
N ASP A 127 -6.95 -17.07 -0.24
CA ASP A 127 -6.76 -17.96 -1.39
C ASP A 127 -7.72 -17.63 -2.56
N ARG A 128 -8.98 -17.33 -2.27
CA ARG A 128 -9.97 -16.98 -3.29
C ARG A 128 -9.65 -15.64 -3.97
N VAL A 129 -9.24 -14.64 -3.19
CA VAL A 129 -8.90 -13.32 -3.73
C VAL A 129 -7.59 -13.40 -4.52
N THR A 130 -6.53 -13.97 -3.93
CA THR A 130 -5.22 -14.06 -4.59
C THR A 130 -5.22 -14.97 -5.80
N GLY A 131 -6.02 -16.05 -5.78
CA GLY A 131 -6.15 -16.98 -6.90
C GLY A 131 -6.60 -16.32 -8.20
N ARG A 132 -7.42 -15.24 -8.12
CA ARG A 132 -7.83 -14.45 -9.29
C ARG A 132 -6.70 -13.59 -9.87
N PHE A 133 -5.63 -13.38 -9.10
CA PHE A 133 -4.45 -12.60 -9.50
C PHE A 133 -3.22 -13.49 -9.66
N GLY A 134 -3.41 -14.74 -10.12
CA GLY A 134 -2.33 -15.69 -10.33
C GLY A 134 -1.52 -16.03 -9.07
N GLY A 135 -2.14 -15.95 -7.87
CA GLY A 135 -1.48 -16.18 -6.60
C GLY A 135 -0.63 -15.00 -6.08
N ARG A 136 -0.66 -13.85 -6.75
CA ARG A 136 0.11 -12.66 -6.36
C ARG A 136 -0.51 -11.92 -5.19
N VAL A 137 0.02 -12.17 -4.00
CA VAL A 137 -0.45 -11.57 -2.73
C VAL A 137 -0.11 -10.08 -2.65
N ASP A 138 0.99 -9.65 -3.27
CA ASP A 138 1.51 -8.28 -3.23
C ASP A 138 0.62 -7.26 -3.98
N VAL A 139 -0.26 -7.72 -4.84
CA VAL A 139 -1.14 -6.87 -5.68
C VAL A 139 -2.50 -6.61 -5.05
N VAL A 140 -2.96 -7.46 -4.13
CA VAL A 140 -4.36 -7.48 -3.67
C VAL A 140 -4.68 -6.90 -2.28
N PRO A 141 -3.76 -6.30 -1.48
CA PRO A 141 -4.07 -5.98 -0.07
C PRO A 141 -5.26 -5.03 0.08
N ARG A 142 -5.36 -3.97 -0.74
CA ARG A 142 -6.47 -3.02 -0.70
C ARG A 142 -7.81 -3.68 -1.03
N LEU A 143 -7.83 -4.45 -2.10
CA LEU A 143 -9.03 -5.16 -2.55
C LEU A 143 -9.47 -6.18 -1.49
N TYR A 144 -8.53 -6.97 -0.99
CA TYR A 144 -8.78 -7.94 0.06
C TYR A 144 -9.37 -7.28 1.31
N LEU A 145 -8.78 -6.19 1.81
CA LEU A 145 -9.25 -5.51 3.01
C LEU A 145 -10.65 -4.90 2.82
N ARG A 146 -10.95 -4.33 1.65
CA ARG A 146 -12.28 -3.83 1.33
C ARG A 146 -13.33 -4.93 1.38
N GLU A 147 -13.06 -6.06 0.74
CA GLU A 147 -13.94 -7.22 0.74
C GLU A 147 -14.07 -7.82 2.15
N PHE A 148 -12.98 -7.80 2.93
CA PHE A 148 -12.98 -8.33 4.28
C PHE A 148 -13.85 -7.49 5.23
N VAL A 149 -13.78 -6.18 5.14
CA VAL A 149 -14.67 -5.28 5.91
C VAL A 149 -16.13 -5.47 5.50
N ASP A 150 -16.44 -5.63 4.21
CA ASP A 150 -17.80 -5.94 3.74
C ASP A 150 -18.34 -7.26 4.33
N VAL A 151 -17.47 -8.26 4.50
CA VAL A 151 -17.83 -9.51 5.19
C VAL A 151 -18.14 -9.27 6.66
N LEU A 152 -17.32 -8.45 7.35
CA LEU A 152 -17.57 -8.10 8.77
C LEU A 152 -18.91 -7.35 8.92
N ASP A 153 -19.19 -6.39 8.03
CA ASP A 153 -20.45 -5.66 8.00
C ASP A 153 -21.66 -6.60 7.81
N LYS A 154 -21.57 -7.54 6.88
CA LYS A 154 -22.62 -8.55 6.65
C LYS A 154 -22.81 -9.47 7.86
N CYS A 155 -21.73 -9.86 8.53
CA CYS A 155 -21.82 -10.62 9.78
C CYS A 155 -22.49 -9.81 10.90
N ALA A 156 -22.28 -8.51 10.94
CA ALA A 156 -22.88 -7.63 11.92
C ALA A 156 -24.37 -7.36 11.65
N LEU A 157 -24.72 -7.16 10.39
CA LEU A 157 -26.08 -6.80 9.98
C LEU A 157 -27.05 -7.98 9.88
N TYR A 158 -26.54 -9.19 9.61
CA TYR A 158 -27.38 -10.35 9.30
C TYR A 158 -26.99 -11.57 10.11
N ASP A 159 -27.84 -11.98 11.06
CA ASP A 159 -27.62 -13.17 11.88
C ASP A 159 -27.53 -14.47 11.06
N SER A 160 -28.23 -14.54 9.93
CA SER A 160 -28.22 -15.67 9.02
C SER A 160 -27.04 -15.73 8.06
N TYR A 161 -26.16 -14.70 8.06
CA TYR A 161 -25.01 -14.69 7.17
C TYR A 161 -23.87 -15.55 7.73
N ASN A 162 -23.57 -16.64 7.02
CA ASN A 162 -22.40 -17.47 7.30
C ASN A 162 -21.35 -17.20 6.22
N PRO A 163 -20.22 -16.55 6.56
CA PRO A 163 -19.20 -16.18 5.54
C PRO A 163 -18.57 -17.40 4.87
N MET A 164 -18.43 -18.55 5.56
CA MET A 164 -17.89 -19.76 4.94
C MET A 164 -18.74 -20.28 3.79
N GLU A 165 -20.06 -20.10 3.86
CA GLU A 165 -21.02 -20.62 2.87
C GLU A 165 -21.41 -19.56 1.82
N LYS A 166 -21.51 -18.31 2.24
CA LYS A 166 -22.11 -17.24 1.45
C LYS A 166 -21.10 -16.34 0.72
N TYR A 167 -19.85 -16.30 1.22
CA TYR A 167 -18.85 -15.45 0.57
C TYR A 167 -18.43 -16.04 -0.78
N ALA A 168 -18.62 -15.24 -1.81
CA ALA A 168 -18.09 -15.50 -3.14
C ALA A 168 -17.37 -14.25 -3.62
N PHE A 169 -16.08 -14.36 -3.91
CA PHE A 169 -15.33 -13.26 -4.52
C PHE A 169 -15.70 -13.15 -5.99
N VAL A 170 -16.26 -12.01 -6.38
CA VAL A 170 -16.58 -11.67 -7.77
C VAL A 170 -15.73 -10.47 -8.16
N ALA A 171 -14.64 -10.70 -8.88
CA ALA A 171 -13.85 -9.63 -9.46
C ALA A 171 -14.70 -8.92 -10.53
N LYS A 172 -14.96 -7.63 -10.35
CA LYS A 172 -15.60 -6.81 -11.37
C LYS A 172 -14.53 -6.34 -12.34
N GLU A 173 -14.62 -6.73 -13.61
CA GLU A 173 -13.69 -6.33 -14.67
C GLU A 173 -13.52 -4.80 -14.83
N ASN A 174 -14.51 -4.03 -14.40
CA ASN A 174 -14.50 -2.57 -14.48
C ASN A 174 -14.40 -1.88 -13.10
N ASP A 175 -13.74 -2.51 -12.13
CA ASP A 175 -13.55 -1.84 -10.84
C ASP A 175 -12.55 -0.70 -10.97
N THR A 176 -13.07 0.54 -11.04
CA THR A 176 -12.25 1.77 -11.14
C THR A 176 -11.35 1.99 -9.93
N SER A 177 -11.54 1.23 -8.85
CA SER A 177 -10.68 1.26 -7.65
C SER A 177 -9.41 0.42 -7.80
N LEU A 178 -9.31 -0.41 -8.84
CA LEU A 178 -8.11 -1.21 -9.12
C LEU A 178 -7.03 -0.33 -9.74
N LYS A 179 -5.82 -0.46 -9.24
CA LYS A 179 -4.64 0.16 -9.86
C LYS A 179 -4.35 -0.50 -11.22
N GLU A 180 -3.66 0.22 -12.11
CA GLU A 180 -3.27 -0.29 -13.44
C GLU A 180 -2.48 -1.62 -13.35
N GLU A 181 -1.67 -1.80 -12.28
CA GLU A 181 -0.94 -3.04 -12.01
C GLU A 181 -1.86 -4.21 -11.67
N GLU A 182 -2.94 -3.94 -10.93
CA GLU A 182 -3.96 -4.94 -10.56
C GLU A 182 -4.79 -5.35 -11.80
N LYS A 183 -5.12 -4.39 -12.65
CA LYS A 183 -5.82 -4.63 -13.92
C LYS A 183 -4.97 -5.47 -14.88
N ALA A 184 -3.69 -5.13 -15.04
CA ALA A 184 -2.77 -5.85 -15.92
C ALA A 184 -2.61 -7.32 -15.51
N VAL A 185 -2.67 -7.64 -14.21
CA VAL A 185 -2.59 -9.04 -13.74
C VAL A 185 -3.89 -9.80 -14.00
N MET A 186 -5.05 -9.14 -13.97
CA MET A 186 -6.33 -9.77 -14.29
C MET A 186 -6.45 -10.13 -15.78
N GLU A 187 -5.87 -9.32 -16.67
CA GLU A 187 -5.90 -9.54 -18.11
C GLU A 187 -5.02 -10.72 -18.58
N VAL A 188 -4.01 -11.09 -17.79
CA VAL A 188 -3.05 -12.17 -18.13
C VAL A 188 -3.46 -13.55 -17.61
N SER A 189 -4.45 -13.65 -16.70
CA SER A 189 -4.89 -14.93 -16.12
C SER A 189 -6.01 -15.55 -16.96
N TRP A 190 -5.58 -16.26 -18.06
CA TRP A 190 -6.38 -17.20 -18.86
C TRP A 190 -5.87 -18.61 -18.67
#